data_0ba46ef5421fc1567f8d94fe446a0b2f
#
_entry.id   0ba46ef5421fc1567f8d94fe446a0b2f
#
_cell.length_a   1.000
_cell.length_b   1.000
_cell.length_c   1.000
_cell.angle_alpha   90.00
_cell.angle_beta   90.00
_cell.angle_gamma   90.00
#
_symmetry.space_group_name_H-M   'P 1'
#
loop_
_entity.id
_entity.type
_entity.pdbx_description
1 polymer ?
#
loop_
_entity_poly.entity_id
_entity_poly.type
_entity_poly.pdbx_seq_one_letter_code
_entity_poly.pdbx_strand_id
1 'polypeptide(L)'
;MQAAEAVATGIEPAAANPVLATTGVEAGQGPLQLILDRRRRLLKVMEGDRERRRFKVGVGMPGWETPVGSFRVIEKTAYPIWEHPAKGVRIPPGPTNPLGSRWIGFHRDCKGRRGFNGQEHLEVKGCVTSGFHGTPNRNSVGGAVSHGCVRLFDEDVRELFEMVQVGTPVTVLP
;
A
#
# COMPACT_ATOMS: atom_id res chain seq x y z
N MET A 1 -17.93 -79.54 37.32
CA MET A 1 -16.62 -80.06 37.01
C MET A 1 -15.86 -79.10 36.14
N GLN A 2 -14.83 -78.67 36.73
CA GLN A 2 -13.65 -77.94 36.22
C GLN A 2 -13.82 -76.81 35.22
N ALA A 3 -13.54 -75.59 35.76
CA ALA A 3 -13.21 -74.40 35.12
C ALA A 3 -11.85 -74.50 34.41
N ALA A 4 -11.72 -73.83 33.23
CA ALA A 4 -10.44 -73.53 32.61
C ALA A 4 -10.27 -72.03 32.57
N GLU A 5 -9.30 -71.56 33.36
CA GLU A 5 -8.86 -70.15 33.34
C GLU A 5 -8.13 -69.83 32.02
N ALA A 6 -8.52 -68.76 31.39
CA ALA A 6 -7.79 -68.20 30.30
C ALA A 6 -7.00 -66.94 30.79
N VAL A 7 -5.69 -67.05 30.73
CA VAL A 7 -4.73 -65.98 31.04
C VAL A 7 -4.78 -64.95 29.97
N ALA A 8 -5.12 -63.68 30.34
CA ALA A 8 -5.04 -62.51 29.46
C ALA A 8 -3.60 -61.97 29.49
N THR A 9 -2.89 -62.11 28.39
CA THR A 9 -1.62 -61.46 28.18
C THR A 9 -1.87 -60.00 27.80
N GLY A 10 -1.42 -59.08 28.66
CA GLY A 10 -1.47 -57.66 28.41
C GLY A 10 -0.54 -57.28 27.28
N ILE A 11 -1.09 -56.56 26.31
CA ILE A 11 -0.32 -55.85 25.30
C ILE A 11 -0.25 -54.39 25.74
N GLU A 12 0.92 -53.95 26.16
CA GLU A 12 1.19 -52.54 26.40
C GLU A 12 1.00 -51.75 25.10
N PRO A 13 0.30 -50.59 25.13
CA PRO A 13 0.29 -49.72 23.98
C PRO A 13 1.65 -49.00 23.88
N ALA A 14 2.29 -49.15 22.72
CA ALA A 14 3.50 -48.43 22.35
C ALA A 14 3.25 -46.92 22.45
N ALA A 15 4.12 -46.24 23.19
CA ALA A 15 4.12 -44.81 23.32
C ALA A 15 4.30 -44.16 21.92
N ALA A 16 3.27 -43.47 21.49
CA ALA A 16 3.34 -42.62 20.30
C ALA A 16 4.33 -41.49 20.59
N ASN A 17 5.44 -41.47 19.89
CA ASN A 17 6.33 -40.31 19.83
C ASN A 17 5.54 -39.11 19.39
N PRO A 18 5.61 -37.94 20.09
CA PRO A 18 5.08 -36.73 19.56
C PRO A 18 5.94 -36.34 18.35
N VAL A 19 5.34 -36.42 17.17
CA VAL A 19 5.86 -35.77 15.98
C VAL A 19 5.91 -34.29 16.31
N LEU A 20 7.10 -33.76 16.54
CA LEU A 20 7.35 -32.35 16.56
C LEU A 20 6.91 -31.85 15.18
N ALA A 21 5.71 -31.25 15.17
CA ALA A 21 5.30 -30.41 14.06
C ALA A 21 6.31 -29.24 14.00
N THR A 22 7.31 -29.41 13.17
CA THR A 22 8.11 -28.27 12.70
C THR A 22 7.12 -27.37 11.98
N THR A 23 6.62 -26.36 12.67
CA THR A 23 6.02 -25.21 12.03
C THR A 23 7.13 -24.59 11.18
N GLY A 24 7.22 -25.06 9.95
CA GLY A 24 7.98 -24.37 8.92
C GLY A 24 7.36 -22.99 8.80
N VAL A 25 7.99 -21.98 9.39
CA VAL A 25 7.74 -20.60 9.05
C VAL A 25 8.17 -20.50 7.59
N GLU A 26 7.19 -20.57 6.69
CA GLU A 26 7.45 -20.32 5.28
C GLU A 26 8.06 -18.91 5.19
N ALA A 27 9.30 -18.86 4.72
CA ALA A 27 10.00 -17.59 4.47
C ALA A 27 9.17 -16.80 3.46
N GLY A 28 8.48 -15.73 3.93
CA GLY A 28 7.68 -14.85 3.10
C GLY A 28 6.30 -14.47 3.64
N GLN A 29 5.87 -14.99 4.79
CA GLN A 29 4.59 -14.62 5.41
C GLN A 29 4.75 -13.55 6.50
N GLY A 30 5.38 -12.45 6.16
CA GLY A 30 5.36 -11.26 7.01
C GLY A 30 4.20 -10.32 6.61
N PRO A 31 3.83 -9.36 7.47
CA PRO A 31 2.84 -8.35 7.11
C PRO A 31 3.33 -7.54 5.91
N LEU A 32 2.41 -7.17 5.01
CA LEU A 32 2.70 -6.26 3.92
C LEU A 32 2.99 -4.86 4.44
N GLN A 33 3.99 -4.21 3.85
CA GLN A 33 4.29 -2.81 4.05
C GLN A 33 4.75 -2.16 2.75
N LEU A 34 4.49 -0.87 2.63
CA LEU A 34 4.92 -0.07 1.50
C LEU A 34 6.12 0.79 1.92
N ILE A 35 7.14 0.83 1.06
CA ILE A 35 8.30 1.70 1.24
C ILE A 35 8.45 2.55 -0.02
N LEU A 36 8.20 3.84 0.11
CA LEU A 36 8.40 4.84 -0.94
C LEU A 36 9.76 5.52 -0.76
N ASP A 37 10.63 5.39 -1.75
CA ASP A 37 11.87 6.15 -1.87
C ASP A 37 11.62 7.32 -2.84
N ARG A 38 11.50 8.53 -2.29
CA ARG A 38 11.21 9.73 -3.08
C ARG A 38 12.33 10.08 -4.04
N ARG A 39 13.57 9.95 -3.61
CA ARG A 39 14.76 10.27 -4.42
C ARG A 39 14.88 9.35 -5.62
N ARG A 40 14.67 8.06 -5.41
CA ARG A 40 14.71 7.05 -6.47
C ARG A 40 13.43 6.95 -7.26
N ARG A 41 12.33 7.52 -6.73
CA ARG A 41 10.99 7.44 -7.32
C ARG A 41 10.55 6.01 -7.54
N LEU A 42 10.71 5.23 -6.50
CA LEU A 42 10.39 3.80 -6.45
C LEU A 42 9.52 3.50 -5.23
N LEU A 43 8.47 2.74 -5.47
CA LEU A 43 7.63 2.16 -4.43
C LEU A 43 7.90 0.66 -4.35
N LYS A 44 8.28 0.18 -3.18
CA LYS A 44 8.45 -1.24 -2.90
C LYS A 44 7.30 -1.75 -2.07
N VAL A 45 6.80 -2.94 -2.43
CA VAL A 45 5.86 -3.72 -1.62
C VAL A 45 6.66 -4.82 -0.95
N MET A 46 6.78 -4.75 0.37
CA MET A 46 7.51 -5.70 1.18
C MET A 46 6.55 -6.64 1.91
N GLU A 47 6.92 -7.90 1.99
CA GLU A 47 6.27 -8.90 2.83
C GLU A 47 7.33 -9.43 3.80
N GLY A 48 7.33 -8.95 5.05
CA GLY A 48 8.49 -9.10 5.92
C GLY A 48 9.75 -8.52 5.28
N ASP A 49 10.80 -9.32 5.16
CA ASP A 49 12.07 -8.93 4.52
C ASP A 49 12.11 -9.17 3.01
N ARG A 50 11.06 -9.72 2.44
CA ARG A 50 10.99 -10.05 1.02
C ARG A 50 10.34 -8.94 0.22
N GLU A 51 11.03 -8.44 -0.83
CA GLU A 51 10.42 -7.56 -1.83
C GLU A 51 9.52 -8.38 -2.76
N ARG A 52 8.22 -8.08 -2.74
CA ARG A 52 7.20 -8.74 -3.57
C ARG A 52 7.03 -8.05 -4.91
N ARG A 53 7.03 -6.72 -4.90
CA ARG A 53 6.85 -5.90 -6.10
C ARG A 53 7.60 -4.58 -5.96
N ARG A 54 7.90 -3.99 -7.08
CA ARG A 54 8.51 -2.67 -7.22
C ARG A 54 7.84 -1.92 -8.34
N PHE A 55 7.44 -0.69 -8.06
CA PHE A 55 6.79 0.19 -9.02
C PHE A 55 7.57 1.47 -9.20
N LYS A 56 7.73 1.90 -10.46
CA LYS A 56 8.18 3.25 -10.80
C LYS A 56 7.06 4.23 -10.47
N VAL A 57 7.38 5.36 -9.83
CA VAL A 57 6.37 6.33 -9.41
C VAL A 57 6.77 7.76 -9.75
N GLY A 58 5.76 8.64 -9.90
CA GLY A 58 5.94 10.08 -9.84
C GLY A 58 5.65 10.57 -8.42
N VAL A 59 6.35 11.61 -7.99
CA VAL A 59 6.24 12.18 -6.64
C VAL A 59 5.97 13.68 -6.68
N GLY A 60 5.78 14.29 -5.51
CA GLY A 60 5.56 15.71 -5.37
C GLY A 60 6.73 16.54 -5.91
N MET A 61 6.39 17.64 -6.59
CA MET A 61 7.38 18.62 -7.07
C MET A 61 7.96 19.44 -5.92
N PRO A 62 9.08 20.16 -6.14
CA PRO A 62 9.63 21.10 -5.15
C PRO A 62 8.58 22.10 -4.66
N GLY A 63 8.47 22.25 -3.34
CA GLY A 63 7.41 23.05 -2.68
C GLY A 63 6.10 22.28 -2.43
N TRP A 64 5.93 21.11 -3.04
CA TRP A 64 4.78 20.23 -2.90
C TRP A 64 5.21 18.78 -2.64
N GLU A 65 6.32 18.60 -1.95
CA GLU A 65 6.91 17.29 -1.73
C GLU A 65 5.94 16.34 -1.05
N THR A 66 5.99 15.09 -1.46
CA THR A 66 5.33 14.00 -0.74
C THR A 66 5.87 13.93 0.68
N PRO A 67 5.02 13.93 1.73
CA PRO A 67 5.48 13.96 3.12
C PRO A 67 6.32 12.73 3.46
N VAL A 68 7.43 12.95 4.18
CA VAL A 68 8.32 11.91 4.71
C VAL A 68 7.83 11.46 6.07
N GLY A 69 7.95 10.18 6.37
CA GLY A 69 7.61 9.62 7.68
C GLY A 69 6.96 8.25 7.59
N SER A 70 6.33 7.89 8.68
CA SER A 70 5.60 6.62 8.83
C SER A 70 4.11 6.88 8.88
N PHE A 71 3.39 6.24 7.99
CA PHE A 71 1.96 6.39 7.78
C PHE A 71 1.30 5.01 7.67
N ARG A 72 -0.02 5.01 7.46
CA ARG A 72 -0.82 3.84 7.12
C ARG A 72 -1.79 4.18 6.00
N VAL A 73 -2.17 3.20 5.21
CA VAL A 73 -3.31 3.34 4.30
C VAL A 73 -4.55 3.67 5.12
N ILE A 74 -5.20 4.79 4.83
CA ILE A 74 -6.39 5.29 5.55
C ILE A 74 -7.66 5.12 4.74
N GLU A 75 -7.56 5.04 3.43
CA GLU A 75 -8.72 4.89 2.54
C GLU A 75 -8.31 4.26 1.20
N LYS A 76 -9.28 3.61 0.56
CA LYS A 76 -9.13 3.03 -0.79
C LYS A 76 -10.41 3.28 -1.57
N THR A 77 -10.29 3.72 -2.81
CA THR A 77 -11.44 3.96 -3.69
C THR A 77 -11.15 3.48 -5.10
N ALA A 78 -12.02 2.62 -5.61
CA ALA A 78 -12.04 2.24 -7.03
C ALA A 78 -12.84 3.28 -7.80
N TYR A 79 -12.34 3.70 -8.97
CA TYR A 79 -12.97 4.70 -9.82
C TYR A 79 -13.32 6.01 -9.08
N PRO A 80 -12.31 6.70 -8.51
CA PRO A 80 -12.53 7.88 -7.71
C PRO A 80 -13.03 9.07 -8.54
N ILE A 81 -13.77 9.96 -7.90
CA ILE A 81 -14.00 11.29 -8.40
C ILE A 81 -12.79 12.14 -8.03
N TRP A 82 -12.23 12.89 -8.98
CA TRP A 82 -11.20 13.86 -8.66
C TRP A 82 -11.81 15.23 -8.38
N GLU A 83 -11.28 15.89 -7.37
CA GLU A 83 -11.63 17.27 -7.05
C GLU A 83 -10.38 18.11 -7.01
N HIS A 84 -10.39 19.25 -7.74
CA HIS A 84 -9.27 20.18 -7.73
C HIS A 84 -9.11 20.78 -6.33
N PRO A 85 -7.94 20.62 -5.67
CA PRO A 85 -7.79 20.95 -4.25
C PRO A 85 -8.02 22.41 -3.90
N ALA A 86 -7.82 23.33 -4.85
CA ALA A 86 -7.98 24.77 -4.61
C ALA A 86 -9.22 25.37 -5.30
N LYS A 87 -9.72 24.78 -6.38
CA LYS A 87 -10.76 25.37 -7.24
C LYS A 87 -12.13 24.67 -7.13
N GLY A 88 -12.18 23.52 -6.46
CA GLY A 88 -13.42 22.75 -6.27
C GLY A 88 -14.01 22.16 -7.56
N VAL A 89 -13.30 22.24 -8.69
CA VAL A 89 -13.71 21.59 -9.94
C VAL A 89 -13.64 20.08 -9.77
N ARG A 90 -14.69 19.38 -10.18
CA ARG A 90 -14.79 17.91 -10.05
C ARG A 90 -14.78 17.24 -11.40
N ILE A 91 -14.01 16.16 -11.52
CA ILE A 91 -13.96 15.30 -12.71
C ILE A 91 -14.44 13.90 -12.30
N PRO A 92 -15.48 13.37 -13.00
CA PRO A 92 -15.97 12.03 -12.73
C PRO A 92 -14.96 10.95 -13.11
N PRO A 93 -15.17 9.69 -12.67
CA PRO A 93 -14.36 8.57 -13.11
C PRO A 93 -14.31 8.46 -14.63
N GLY A 94 -13.15 8.13 -15.18
CA GLY A 94 -12.98 7.94 -16.60
C GLY A 94 -11.57 8.20 -17.10
N PRO A 95 -11.33 8.12 -18.42
CA PRO A 95 -10.00 8.21 -19.04
C PRO A 95 -9.28 9.53 -18.80
N THR A 96 -10.01 10.61 -18.50
CA THR A 96 -9.44 11.95 -18.27
C THR A 96 -9.28 12.29 -16.79
N ASN A 97 -9.69 11.39 -15.88
CA ASN A 97 -9.57 11.64 -14.45
C ASN A 97 -8.12 11.60 -14.02
N PRO A 98 -7.58 12.67 -13.39
CA PRO A 98 -6.19 12.75 -12.96
C PRO A 98 -5.76 11.65 -11.97
N LEU A 99 -6.68 11.04 -11.25
CA LEU A 99 -6.41 9.95 -10.30
C LEU A 99 -6.36 8.57 -10.96
N GLY A 100 -6.67 8.47 -12.25
CA GLY A 100 -6.82 7.18 -12.90
C GLY A 100 -7.96 6.36 -12.30
N SER A 101 -7.80 5.04 -12.27
CA SER A 101 -8.87 4.11 -11.86
C SER A 101 -8.85 3.73 -10.38
N ARG A 102 -7.81 4.10 -9.62
CA ARG A 102 -7.66 3.73 -8.21
C ARG A 102 -7.03 4.84 -7.39
N TRP A 103 -7.50 4.96 -6.16
CA TRP A 103 -7.00 5.85 -5.13
C TRP A 103 -6.70 5.07 -3.85
N ILE A 104 -5.53 5.31 -3.26
CA ILE A 104 -5.08 4.72 -2.00
C ILE A 104 -4.49 5.83 -1.15
N GLY A 105 -5.28 6.42 -0.26
CA GLY A 105 -4.86 7.51 0.62
C GLY A 105 -4.07 7.00 1.83
N PHE A 106 -3.00 7.70 2.22
CA PHE A 106 -2.19 7.29 3.38
C PHE A 106 -1.89 8.42 4.37
N HIS A 107 -2.10 9.67 4.01
CA HIS A 107 -1.85 10.78 4.94
C HIS A 107 -2.81 11.93 4.68
N ARG A 108 -3.45 12.39 5.74
CA ARG A 108 -4.33 13.58 5.72
C ARG A 108 -3.72 14.67 6.58
N ASP A 109 -3.45 15.83 5.97
CA ASP A 109 -2.98 17.04 6.64
C ASP A 109 -4.06 18.11 6.53
N CYS A 110 -4.52 18.62 7.66
CA CYS A 110 -5.59 19.62 7.76
C CYS A 110 -5.08 21.03 8.09
N LYS A 111 -3.79 21.28 7.96
CA LYS A 111 -3.17 22.60 8.15
C LYS A 111 -3.31 23.53 6.96
N GLY A 112 -3.82 23.02 5.85
CA GLY A 112 -3.78 23.69 4.58
C GLY A 112 -2.40 23.63 3.92
N ARG A 113 -2.33 24.05 2.68
CA ARG A 113 -1.07 24.05 1.92
C ARG A 113 -1.08 25.15 0.88
N ARG A 114 0.05 25.78 0.67
CA ARG A 114 0.24 26.78 -0.38
C ARG A 114 1.61 26.66 -1.01
N GLY A 115 1.71 27.00 -2.29
CA GLY A 115 2.96 26.96 -3.01
C GLY A 115 2.78 27.35 -4.48
N PHE A 116 3.89 27.53 -5.17
CA PHE A 116 3.94 27.73 -6.61
C PHE A 116 4.05 26.37 -7.31
N ASN A 117 3.23 26.14 -8.32
CA ASN A 117 3.19 24.82 -9.01
C ASN A 117 3.90 24.84 -10.38
N GLY A 118 4.66 25.88 -10.66
CA GLY A 118 5.30 26.06 -11.97
C GLY A 118 4.51 26.97 -12.92
N GLN A 119 3.24 27.24 -12.63
CA GLN A 119 2.35 28.09 -13.42
C GLN A 119 1.68 29.17 -12.59
N GLU A 120 1.19 28.83 -11.42
CA GLU A 120 0.45 29.73 -10.54
C GLU A 120 0.72 29.42 -9.06
N HIS A 121 0.46 30.41 -8.19
CA HIS A 121 0.41 30.17 -6.75
C HIS A 121 -0.94 29.58 -6.39
N LEU A 122 -0.92 28.42 -5.76
CA LEU A 122 -2.11 27.74 -5.25
C LEU A 122 -2.16 27.83 -3.73
N GLU A 123 -3.36 28.03 -3.20
CA GLU A 123 -3.66 27.92 -1.78
C GLU A 123 -4.76 26.89 -1.59
N VAL A 124 -4.46 25.83 -0.84
CA VAL A 124 -5.43 24.82 -0.45
C VAL A 124 -5.80 25.08 0.99
N LYS A 125 -7.07 25.41 1.22
CA LYS A 125 -7.63 25.60 2.56
C LYS A 125 -8.23 24.28 3.05
N GLY A 126 -8.01 23.96 4.33
CA GLY A 126 -8.52 22.74 4.93
C GLY A 126 -7.60 21.54 4.72
N CYS A 127 -8.19 20.37 4.58
CA CYS A 127 -7.44 19.11 4.55
C CYS A 127 -6.95 18.74 3.16
N VAL A 128 -5.71 18.25 3.09
CA VAL A 128 -5.10 17.65 1.90
C VAL A 128 -4.77 16.20 2.21
N THR A 129 -5.16 15.29 1.34
CA THR A 129 -4.81 13.88 1.48
C THR A 129 -3.75 13.52 0.45
N SER A 130 -2.63 12.95 0.91
CA SER A 130 -1.63 12.33 0.05
C SER A 130 -1.92 10.85 -0.13
N GLY A 131 -1.75 10.35 -1.35
CA GLY A 131 -2.05 8.97 -1.66
C GLY A 131 -1.36 8.50 -2.92
N PHE A 132 -1.49 7.21 -3.18
CA PHE A 132 -1.10 6.56 -4.43
C PHE A 132 -2.30 6.52 -5.36
N HIS A 133 -2.09 6.83 -6.63
CA HIS A 133 -3.16 6.79 -7.62
C HIS A 133 -2.62 6.55 -9.03
N GLY A 134 -3.49 6.19 -9.95
CA GLY A 134 -3.17 6.11 -11.37
C GLY A 134 -3.06 7.50 -12.01
N THR A 135 -2.76 7.52 -13.29
CA THR A 135 -2.70 8.75 -14.08
C THR A 135 -2.92 8.47 -15.56
N PRO A 136 -3.67 9.33 -16.26
CA PRO A 136 -3.72 9.30 -17.72
C PRO A 136 -2.42 9.83 -18.36
N ASN A 137 -1.63 10.61 -17.62
CA ASN A 137 -0.36 11.16 -18.08
C ASN A 137 0.80 10.21 -17.71
N ARG A 138 1.07 9.25 -18.59
CA ARG A 138 2.14 8.26 -18.38
C ARG A 138 3.54 8.85 -18.25
N ASN A 139 3.81 9.98 -18.90
CA ASN A 139 5.11 10.65 -18.85
C ASN A 139 5.42 11.27 -17.47
N SER A 140 4.42 11.44 -16.62
CA SER A 140 4.59 11.95 -15.26
C SER A 140 5.13 10.90 -14.27
N VAL A 141 5.04 9.62 -14.63
CA VAL A 141 5.58 8.52 -13.81
C VAL A 141 7.10 8.50 -13.92
N GLY A 142 7.78 8.63 -12.79
CA GLY A 142 9.23 8.80 -12.71
C GLY A 142 9.67 10.25 -12.58
N GLY A 143 8.76 11.22 -12.58
CA GLY A 143 9.01 12.64 -12.36
C GLY A 143 8.71 13.12 -10.94
N ALA A 144 9.07 14.37 -10.65
CA ALA A 144 8.66 15.11 -9.47
C ALA A 144 7.73 16.23 -9.92
N VAL A 145 6.45 15.93 -10.10
CA VAL A 145 5.50 16.74 -10.88
C VAL A 145 4.13 16.91 -10.23
N SER A 146 3.85 16.25 -9.12
CA SER A 146 2.56 16.31 -8.44
C SER A 146 2.54 17.36 -7.32
N HIS A 147 1.37 17.55 -6.72
CA HIS A 147 1.19 18.38 -5.51
C HIS A 147 1.32 17.56 -4.20
N GLY A 148 2.08 16.46 -4.24
CA GLY A 148 2.35 15.62 -3.07
C GLY A 148 1.82 14.20 -3.16
N CYS A 149 0.94 13.90 -4.11
CA CYS A 149 0.50 12.54 -4.38
C CYS A 149 1.53 11.74 -5.17
N VAL A 150 1.41 10.43 -5.12
CA VAL A 150 2.30 9.48 -5.77
C VAL A 150 1.59 8.86 -6.96
N ARG A 151 2.12 9.11 -8.16
CA ARG A 151 1.54 8.65 -9.42
C ARG A 151 2.14 7.34 -9.86
N LEU A 152 1.28 6.38 -10.19
CA LEU A 152 1.66 5.10 -10.81
C LEU A 152 1.03 5.02 -12.20
N PHE A 153 1.57 4.15 -13.04
CA PHE A 153 0.81 3.68 -14.21
C PHE A 153 -0.52 3.08 -13.74
N ASP A 154 -1.57 3.22 -14.53
CA ASP A 154 -2.90 2.79 -14.08
C ASP A 154 -2.98 1.27 -13.88
N GLU A 155 -2.29 0.50 -14.70
CA GLU A 155 -2.12 -0.95 -14.52
C GLU A 155 -1.42 -1.29 -13.20
N ASP A 156 -0.41 -0.51 -12.80
CA ASP A 156 0.35 -0.74 -11.58
C ASP A 156 -0.46 -0.39 -10.32
N VAL A 157 -1.19 0.72 -10.35
CA VAL A 157 -2.03 1.07 -9.20
C VAL A 157 -3.18 0.10 -8.99
N ARG A 158 -3.69 -0.51 -10.05
CA ARG A 158 -4.68 -1.59 -9.94
C ARG A 158 -4.11 -2.79 -9.21
N GLU A 159 -2.90 -3.21 -9.57
CA GLU A 159 -2.22 -4.30 -8.88
C GLU A 159 -1.95 -3.96 -7.41
N LEU A 160 -1.40 -2.77 -7.14
CA LEU A 160 -1.15 -2.30 -5.78
C LEU A 160 -2.44 -2.27 -4.94
N PHE A 161 -3.54 -1.83 -5.54
CA PHE A 161 -4.83 -1.73 -4.87
C PHE A 161 -5.32 -3.09 -4.35
N GLU A 162 -5.11 -4.16 -5.11
CA GLU A 162 -5.47 -5.52 -4.69
C GLU A 162 -4.54 -6.07 -3.60
N MET A 163 -3.29 -5.60 -3.54
CA MET A 163 -2.30 -6.06 -2.57
C MET A 163 -2.47 -5.45 -1.18
N VAL A 164 -2.93 -4.19 -1.09
CA VAL A 164 -2.97 -3.43 0.17
C VAL A 164 -4.37 -3.36 0.76
N GLN A 165 -4.41 -3.11 2.06
CA GLN A 165 -5.64 -2.90 2.83
C GLN A 165 -5.54 -1.60 3.63
N VAL A 166 -6.69 -1.07 4.06
CA VAL A 166 -6.70 -0.01 5.09
C VAL A 166 -5.94 -0.50 6.32
N GLY A 167 -5.00 0.29 6.80
CA GLY A 167 -4.09 -0.09 7.88
C GLY A 167 -2.72 -0.60 7.43
N THR A 168 -2.52 -0.93 6.15
CA THR A 168 -1.19 -1.31 5.63
C THR A 168 -0.18 -0.21 5.91
N PRO A 169 0.97 -0.52 6.57
CA PRO A 169 2.00 0.46 6.86
C PRO A 169 2.62 1.06 5.59
N VAL A 170 2.88 2.35 5.63
CA VAL A 170 3.53 3.11 4.55
C VAL A 170 4.69 3.90 5.15
N THR A 171 5.90 3.64 4.69
CA THR A 171 7.08 4.42 5.04
C THR A 171 7.54 5.23 3.83
N VAL A 172 7.65 6.53 4.00
CA VAL A 172 8.15 7.44 2.96
C VAL A 172 9.54 7.92 3.36
N LEU A 173 10.52 7.52 2.56
CA LEU A 173 11.93 7.93 2.70
C LEU A 173 12.20 9.19 1.86
N PRO A 174 13.20 10.00 2.27
CA PRO A 174 13.63 11.19 1.53
C PRO A 174 13.99 10.95 0.08
#